data_3f95510d9f1f20c1f2d541e27d3f3bbe
#
_entry.id   3f95510d9f1f20c1f2d541e27d3f3bbe
#
_cell.length_a   1.000
_cell.length_b   1.000
_cell.length_c   1.000
_cell.angle_alpha   90.00
_cell.angle_beta   90.00
_cell.angle_gamma   90.00
#
_symmetry.space_group_name_H-M   'P 1'
#
loop_
_entity.id
_entity.type
_entity.pdbx_description
1 polymer ?
#
loop_
_entity_poly.entity_id
_entity_poly.type
_entity_poly.pdbx_seq_one_letter_code
_entity_poly.pdbx_strand_id
1 'polypeptide(L)'
;MIKLGISGVCGRMGRRLFELASLDNEFEITLALEKKGLPQIGKELGKLKISSNPEGIFLVDVFVDFTTPEATETNLDYVLRYKKCAVIGTTGLEERQIKKIQDASQIIPIVFSPNMAVGVNVLFEVLPDIAKKLGSDYSTEIIEAHHKTKKDAPSGTAKRFAQILTEITKREVPIHSIRLGDIVGDHTIIFCGNSERIEIRHQAHSRDLFALGALKAAKWIVGKPAGLYSMQDVLR
;
A
#
# COMPACT_ATOMS: atom_id res chain seq x y z
N MET A 1 -13.87 -19.41 -2.04
CA MET A 1 -12.64 -18.74 -2.53
C MET A 1 -13.04 -17.36 -3.02
N ILE A 2 -12.23 -16.33 -2.71
CA ILE A 2 -12.41 -14.96 -3.17
C ILE A 2 -11.85 -14.85 -4.59
N LYS A 3 -12.68 -14.40 -5.53
CA LYS A 3 -12.25 -14.15 -6.92
C LYS A 3 -11.45 -12.86 -6.99
N LEU A 4 -10.16 -12.99 -7.29
CA LEU A 4 -9.18 -11.92 -7.26
C LEU A 4 -8.82 -11.44 -8.66
N GLY A 5 -8.92 -10.13 -8.91
CA GLY A 5 -8.33 -9.46 -10.06
C GLY A 5 -7.08 -8.71 -9.68
N ILE A 6 -6.02 -8.83 -10.47
CA ILE A 6 -4.75 -8.14 -10.23
C ILE A 6 -4.39 -7.30 -11.45
N SER A 7 -4.15 -5.99 -11.23
CA SER A 7 -3.68 -5.06 -12.25
C SER A 7 -2.16 -4.93 -12.22
N GLY A 8 -1.56 -4.78 -13.40
CA GLY A 8 -0.12 -4.61 -13.56
C GLY A 8 0.67 -5.89 -13.27
N VAL A 9 0.15 -7.06 -13.66
CA VAL A 9 0.74 -8.38 -13.35
C VAL A 9 2.15 -8.58 -13.89
N CYS A 10 2.58 -7.82 -14.89
CA CYS A 10 3.96 -7.84 -15.39
C CYS A 10 4.90 -6.91 -14.60
N GLY A 11 4.36 -6.04 -13.76
CA GLY A 11 5.11 -5.14 -12.90
C GLY A 11 5.68 -5.83 -11.65
N ARG A 12 6.55 -5.12 -10.92
CA ARG A 12 7.21 -5.63 -9.71
C ARG A 12 6.22 -6.09 -8.63
N MET A 13 5.20 -5.27 -8.33
CA MET A 13 4.19 -5.62 -7.32
C MET A 13 3.15 -6.61 -7.82
N GLY A 14 2.64 -6.40 -9.03
CA GLY A 14 1.63 -7.30 -9.61
C GLY A 14 2.11 -8.75 -9.74
N ARG A 15 3.37 -8.96 -10.11
CA ARG A 15 3.98 -10.29 -10.15
C ARG A 15 4.03 -10.94 -8.76
N ARG A 16 4.47 -10.20 -7.72
CA ARG A 16 4.51 -10.74 -6.35
C ARG A 16 3.11 -11.03 -5.81
N LEU A 17 2.15 -10.15 -6.09
CA LEU A 17 0.73 -10.40 -5.74
C LEU A 17 0.22 -11.68 -6.38
N PHE A 18 0.48 -11.87 -7.69
CA PHE A 18 0.06 -13.08 -8.40
C PHE A 18 0.69 -14.34 -7.80
N GLU A 19 2.01 -14.34 -7.58
CA GLU A 19 2.74 -15.47 -7.02
C GLU A 19 2.23 -15.83 -5.62
N LEU A 20 2.08 -14.86 -4.72
CA LEU A 20 1.63 -15.09 -3.35
C LEU A 20 0.15 -15.50 -3.29
N ALA A 21 -0.71 -14.87 -4.08
CA ALA A 21 -2.12 -15.23 -4.14
C ALA A 21 -2.34 -16.64 -4.74
N SER A 22 -1.45 -17.09 -5.67
CA SER A 22 -1.51 -18.43 -6.22
C SER A 22 -1.20 -19.54 -5.20
N LEU A 23 -0.51 -19.20 -4.12
CA LEU A 23 -0.18 -20.12 -3.01
C LEU A 23 -1.22 -20.08 -1.88
N ASP A 24 -2.18 -19.15 -1.93
CA ASP A 24 -3.18 -18.95 -0.90
C ASP A 24 -4.53 -19.55 -1.32
N ASN A 25 -4.94 -20.61 -0.63
CA ASN A 25 -6.17 -21.36 -0.94
C ASN A 25 -7.48 -20.56 -0.75
N GLU A 26 -7.43 -19.38 -0.16
CA GLU A 26 -8.60 -18.51 -0.02
C GLU A 26 -8.88 -17.69 -1.30
N PHE A 27 -7.90 -17.61 -2.23
CA PHE A 27 -8.04 -16.89 -3.49
C PHE A 27 -8.19 -17.79 -4.70
N GLU A 28 -9.03 -17.35 -5.62
CA GLU A 28 -9.08 -17.79 -7.02
C GLU A 28 -8.73 -16.57 -7.89
N ILE A 29 -7.55 -16.57 -8.52
CA ILE A 29 -7.19 -15.48 -9.43
C ILE A 29 -7.99 -15.66 -10.72
N THR A 30 -8.90 -14.74 -11.03
CA THR A 30 -9.79 -14.78 -12.19
C THR A 30 -9.45 -13.76 -13.26
N LEU A 31 -8.64 -12.73 -12.91
CA LEU A 31 -8.19 -11.70 -13.83
C LEU A 31 -6.72 -11.31 -13.58
N ALA A 32 -5.90 -11.47 -14.63
CA ALA A 32 -4.54 -10.96 -14.71
C ALA A 32 -4.53 -9.81 -15.74
N LEU A 33 -4.66 -8.56 -15.26
CA LEU A 33 -4.80 -7.39 -16.11
C LEU A 33 -3.46 -6.67 -16.31
N GLU A 34 -3.22 -6.22 -17.55
CA GLU A 34 -2.01 -5.47 -17.89
C GLU A 34 -2.29 -4.42 -18.98
N LYS A 35 -1.41 -3.45 -19.10
CA LYS A 35 -1.51 -2.38 -20.09
C LYS A 35 -1.54 -2.92 -21.51
N LYS A 36 -2.46 -2.41 -22.34
CA LYS A 36 -2.53 -2.73 -23.76
C LYS A 36 -1.20 -2.41 -24.47
N GLY A 37 -0.83 -3.28 -25.41
CA GLY A 37 0.37 -3.09 -26.26
C GLY A 37 1.64 -3.73 -25.70
N LEU A 38 1.61 -4.34 -24.52
CA LEU A 38 2.75 -5.10 -24.01
C LEU A 38 2.86 -6.49 -24.68
N PRO A 39 4.08 -6.98 -24.96
CA PRO A 39 4.30 -8.27 -25.64
C PRO A 39 3.89 -9.50 -24.80
N GLN A 40 3.52 -9.27 -23.52
CA GLN A 40 3.03 -10.29 -22.60
C GLN A 40 1.52 -10.54 -22.73
N ILE A 41 0.77 -9.63 -23.36
CA ILE A 41 -0.68 -9.81 -23.57
C ILE A 41 -0.96 -11.10 -24.35
N GLY A 42 -1.91 -11.88 -23.85
CA GLY A 42 -2.30 -13.20 -24.40
C GLY A 42 -1.40 -14.36 -23.99
N LYS A 43 -0.24 -14.09 -23.35
CA LYS A 43 0.62 -15.16 -22.81
C LYS A 43 0.00 -15.76 -21.55
N GLU A 44 0.32 -17.00 -21.30
CA GLU A 44 -0.11 -17.72 -20.10
C GLU A 44 0.63 -17.21 -18.85
N LEU A 45 -0.13 -17.08 -17.79
CA LEU A 45 0.35 -16.80 -16.44
C LEU A 45 -0.40 -17.74 -15.47
N GLY A 46 0.25 -18.83 -15.09
CA GLY A 46 -0.43 -19.94 -14.40
C GLY A 46 -1.52 -20.56 -15.28
N LYS A 47 -2.76 -20.56 -14.79
CA LYS A 47 -3.94 -21.08 -15.54
C LYS A 47 -4.67 -19.99 -16.33
N LEU A 48 -4.21 -18.74 -16.26
CA LEU A 48 -4.85 -17.59 -16.90
C LEU A 48 -4.02 -17.07 -18.06
N LYS A 49 -4.67 -16.31 -18.94
CA LYS A 49 -3.98 -15.48 -19.95
C LYS A 49 -3.96 -14.04 -19.47
N ILE A 50 -2.82 -13.38 -19.66
CA ILE A 50 -2.68 -11.94 -19.39
C ILE A 50 -3.58 -11.17 -20.34
N SER A 51 -4.51 -10.40 -19.79
CA SER A 51 -5.52 -9.64 -20.53
C SER A 51 -5.20 -8.15 -20.51
N SER A 52 -5.54 -7.45 -21.56
CA SER A 52 -5.60 -5.97 -21.56
C SER A 52 -7.03 -5.44 -21.56
N ASN A 53 -8.01 -6.31 -21.39
CA ASN A 53 -9.42 -5.94 -21.37
C ASN A 53 -9.92 -5.73 -19.93
N PRO A 54 -10.19 -4.49 -19.48
CA PRO A 54 -10.67 -4.20 -18.13
C PRO A 54 -12.11 -4.67 -17.88
N GLU A 55 -12.87 -5.03 -18.92
CA GLU A 55 -14.19 -5.66 -18.76
C GLU A 55 -14.12 -6.95 -17.91
N GLY A 56 -12.95 -7.63 -17.88
CA GLY A 56 -12.71 -8.79 -17.02
C GLY A 56 -12.90 -8.52 -15.53
N ILE A 57 -12.93 -7.26 -15.08
CA ILE A 57 -13.24 -6.85 -13.70
C ILE A 57 -14.64 -7.33 -13.27
N PHE A 58 -15.53 -7.55 -14.21
CA PHE A 58 -16.84 -8.18 -13.94
C PHE A 58 -16.73 -9.53 -13.21
N LEU A 59 -15.65 -10.30 -13.46
CA LEU A 59 -15.46 -11.66 -12.95
C LEU A 59 -14.92 -11.73 -11.51
N VAL A 60 -14.47 -10.61 -10.94
CA VAL A 60 -13.81 -10.59 -9.63
C VAL A 60 -14.78 -10.26 -8.49
N ASP A 61 -14.42 -10.60 -7.26
CA ASP A 61 -15.02 -10.08 -6.03
C ASP A 61 -14.25 -8.85 -5.54
N VAL A 62 -12.92 -8.88 -5.66
CA VAL A 62 -12.02 -7.79 -5.29
C VAL A 62 -10.94 -7.58 -6.35
N PHE A 63 -10.68 -6.31 -6.64
CA PHE A 63 -9.66 -5.87 -7.60
C PHE A 63 -8.51 -5.18 -6.88
N VAL A 64 -7.28 -5.63 -7.10
CA VAL A 64 -6.06 -5.09 -6.48
C VAL A 64 -5.25 -4.34 -7.53
N ASP A 65 -4.93 -3.07 -7.24
CA ASP A 65 -4.23 -2.17 -8.17
C ASP A 65 -2.98 -1.55 -7.54
N PHE A 66 -1.82 -1.85 -8.15
CA PHE A 66 -0.51 -1.26 -7.87
C PHE A 66 0.16 -0.80 -9.17
N THR A 67 -0.53 0.00 -9.94
CA THR A 67 -0.09 0.43 -11.27
C THR A 67 0.41 1.88 -11.28
N THR A 68 -0.15 2.68 -12.17
CA THR A 68 0.11 4.12 -12.29
C THR A 68 -1.17 4.91 -11.99
N PRO A 69 -1.06 6.19 -11.64
CA PRO A 69 -2.23 7.04 -11.40
C PRO A 69 -3.28 6.98 -12.52
N GLU A 70 -2.85 7.03 -13.78
CA GLU A 70 -3.73 7.01 -14.95
C GLU A 70 -4.44 5.65 -15.12
N ALA A 71 -3.69 4.56 -14.89
CA ALA A 71 -4.27 3.22 -14.98
C ALA A 71 -5.26 2.96 -13.84
N THR A 72 -4.92 3.38 -12.62
CA THR A 72 -5.82 3.29 -11.46
C THR A 72 -7.11 4.07 -11.71
N GLU A 73 -7.01 5.28 -12.26
CA GLU A 73 -8.18 6.10 -12.59
C GLU A 73 -9.09 5.42 -13.61
N THR A 74 -8.51 4.81 -14.65
CA THR A 74 -9.26 4.07 -15.67
C THR A 74 -9.88 2.80 -15.10
N ASN A 75 -9.11 2.02 -14.35
CA ASN A 75 -9.57 0.77 -13.73
C ASN A 75 -10.72 1.02 -12.75
N LEU A 76 -10.65 2.12 -11.98
CA LEU A 76 -11.69 2.50 -11.02
C LEU A 76 -13.06 2.68 -11.66
N ASP A 77 -13.13 3.17 -12.91
CA ASP A 77 -14.39 3.31 -13.64
C ASP A 77 -15.05 1.94 -13.88
N TYR A 78 -14.28 0.91 -14.17
CA TYR A 78 -14.77 -0.45 -14.34
C TYR A 78 -15.13 -1.11 -13.00
N VAL A 79 -14.29 -0.92 -11.96
CA VAL A 79 -14.58 -1.40 -10.61
C VAL A 79 -15.90 -0.83 -10.11
N LEU A 80 -16.13 0.47 -10.33
CA LEU A 80 -17.37 1.16 -9.98
C LEU A 80 -18.56 0.66 -10.79
N ARG A 81 -18.40 0.53 -12.13
CA ARG A 81 -19.45 0.00 -13.04
C ARG A 81 -19.95 -1.37 -12.60
N TYR A 82 -19.03 -2.25 -12.21
CA TYR A 82 -19.36 -3.63 -11.81
C TYR A 82 -19.60 -3.79 -10.30
N LYS A 83 -19.57 -2.68 -9.53
CA LYS A 83 -19.74 -2.64 -8.08
C LYS A 83 -18.87 -3.66 -7.34
N LYS A 84 -17.58 -3.69 -7.67
CA LYS A 84 -16.60 -4.58 -7.05
C LYS A 84 -15.86 -3.90 -5.91
N CYS A 85 -15.30 -4.69 -4.99
CA CYS A 85 -14.37 -4.16 -4.00
C CYS A 85 -13.03 -3.78 -4.66
N ALA A 86 -12.35 -2.76 -4.11
CA ALA A 86 -11.03 -2.38 -4.58
C ALA A 86 -10.00 -2.29 -3.44
N VAL A 87 -8.76 -2.68 -3.74
CA VAL A 87 -7.57 -2.42 -2.93
C VAL A 87 -6.59 -1.65 -3.78
N ILE A 88 -6.34 -0.39 -3.44
CA ILE A 88 -5.54 0.53 -4.22
C ILE A 88 -4.28 0.87 -3.44
N GLY A 89 -3.13 0.40 -3.95
CA GLY A 89 -1.79 0.68 -3.42
C GLY A 89 -0.95 1.58 -4.33
N THR A 90 -1.54 2.10 -5.40
CA THR A 90 -0.88 3.03 -6.32
C THR A 90 -0.49 4.31 -5.61
N THR A 91 0.75 4.75 -5.82
CA THR A 91 1.30 5.98 -5.25
C THR A 91 1.42 7.08 -6.31
N GLY A 92 1.59 8.34 -5.87
CA GLY A 92 1.74 9.47 -6.78
C GLY A 92 0.44 9.96 -7.41
N LEU A 93 -0.71 9.58 -6.84
CA LEU A 93 -2.02 10.09 -7.27
C LEU A 93 -2.12 11.59 -6.98
N GLU A 94 -2.67 12.33 -7.94
CA GLU A 94 -3.02 13.73 -7.80
C GLU A 94 -4.31 13.92 -6.96
N GLU A 95 -4.54 15.12 -6.44
CA GLU A 95 -5.74 15.44 -5.64
C GLU A 95 -7.05 15.07 -6.37
N ARG A 96 -7.12 15.32 -7.68
CA ARG A 96 -8.27 14.96 -8.52
C ARG A 96 -8.54 13.46 -8.50
N GLN A 97 -7.49 12.65 -8.57
CA GLN A 97 -7.59 11.19 -8.58
C GLN A 97 -7.95 10.65 -7.20
N ILE A 98 -7.39 11.24 -6.13
CA ILE A 98 -7.77 10.93 -4.75
C ILE A 98 -9.26 11.26 -4.52
N LYS A 99 -9.73 12.41 -5.02
CA LYS A 99 -11.13 12.80 -4.96
C LYS A 99 -12.02 11.78 -5.67
N LYS A 100 -11.62 11.30 -6.84
CA LYS A 100 -12.35 10.25 -7.58
C LYS A 100 -12.47 8.95 -6.77
N ILE A 101 -11.41 8.55 -6.05
CA ILE A 101 -11.44 7.39 -5.15
C ILE A 101 -12.42 7.63 -3.99
N GLN A 102 -12.40 8.83 -3.38
CA GLN A 102 -13.33 9.21 -2.32
C GLN A 102 -14.80 9.17 -2.79
N ASP A 103 -15.08 9.71 -3.97
CA ASP A 103 -16.42 9.70 -4.54
C ASP A 103 -16.88 8.28 -4.87
N ALA A 104 -16.02 7.43 -5.45
CA ALA A 104 -16.29 6.03 -5.72
C ALA A 104 -16.57 5.24 -4.42
N SER A 105 -15.89 5.57 -3.34
CA SER A 105 -16.06 4.89 -2.04
C SER A 105 -17.44 5.10 -1.41
N GLN A 106 -18.19 6.09 -1.85
CA GLN A 106 -19.59 6.25 -1.45
C GLN A 106 -20.52 5.16 -2.03
N ILE A 107 -20.04 4.44 -3.05
CA ILE A 107 -20.83 3.45 -3.80
C ILE A 107 -20.28 2.04 -3.61
N ILE A 108 -18.96 1.89 -3.49
CA ILE A 108 -18.26 0.60 -3.35
C ILE A 108 -17.26 0.64 -2.18
N PRO A 109 -16.94 -0.52 -1.58
CA PRO A 109 -15.88 -0.58 -0.57
C PRO A 109 -14.49 -0.48 -1.22
N ILE A 110 -13.66 0.44 -0.72
CA ILE A 110 -12.30 0.66 -1.21
C ILE A 110 -11.33 0.72 -0.03
N VAL A 111 -10.29 -0.14 -0.03
CA VAL A 111 -9.10 0.09 0.79
C VAL A 111 -8.11 0.91 -0.04
N PHE A 112 -7.77 2.10 0.42
CA PHE A 112 -6.75 2.94 -0.20
C PHE A 112 -5.63 3.22 0.81
N SER A 113 -4.41 2.81 0.47
CA SER A 113 -3.23 3.10 1.29
C SER A 113 -1.98 3.20 0.42
N PRO A 114 -1.18 4.26 0.55
CA PRO A 114 0.10 4.40 -0.17
C PRO A 114 1.18 3.44 0.35
N ASN A 115 0.94 2.79 1.49
CA ASN A 115 1.81 1.77 2.06
C ASN A 115 0.97 0.64 2.67
N MET A 116 1.07 -0.55 2.10
CA MET A 116 0.31 -1.73 2.54
C MET A 116 1.07 -2.60 3.57
N ALA A 117 2.29 -2.24 3.97
CA ALA A 117 3.05 -3.02 4.96
C ALA A 117 2.36 -3.01 6.33
N VAL A 118 2.05 -4.19 6.85
CA VAL A 118 1.39 -4.36 8.15
C VAL A 118 2.19 -3.67 9.26
N GLY A 119 3.50 -3.95 9.37
CA GLY A 119 4.36 -3.38 10.41
C GLY A 119 4.42 -1.86 10.38
N VAL A 120 4.50 -1.25 9.18
CA VAL A 120 4.48 0.22 9.03
C VAL A 120 3.15 0.80 9.53
N ASN A 121 2.03 0.17 9.17
CA ASN A 121 0.70 0.67 9.56
C ASN A 121 0.43 0.47 11.06
N VAL A 122 0.94 -0.59 11.68
CA VAL A 122 0.95 -0.74 13.14
C VAL A 122 1.74 0.40 13.79
N LEU A 123 2.91 0.75 13.26
CA LEU A 123 3.69 1.87 13.80
C LEU A 123 2.97 3.22 13.63
N PHE A 124 2.25 3.46 12.53
CA PHE A 124 1.42 4.68 12.41
C PHE A 124 0.36 4.79 13.51
N GLU A 125 -0.12 3.67 14.03
CA GLU A 125 -1.14 3.65 15.08
C GLU A 125 -0.54 3.78 16.49
N VAL A 126 0.59 3.13 16.78
CA VAL A 126 1.15 3.09 18.14
C VAL A 126 2.10 4.25 18.47
N LEU A 127 2.78 4.82 17.48
CA LEU A 127 3.73 5.93 17.69
C LEU A 127 3.11 7.17 18.35
N PRO A 128 1.86 7.60 18.03
CA PRO A 128 1.19 8.67 18.74
C PRO A 128 1.12 8.48 20.25
N ASP A 129 0.80 7.26 20.69
CA ASP A 129 0.65 6.94 22.12
C ASP A 129 2.00 6.91 22.84
N ILE A 130 3.03 6.41 22.15
CA ILE A 130 4.41 6.43 22.68
C ILE A 130 4.86 7.88 22.84
N ALA A 131 4.74 8.70 21.81
CA ALA A 131 5.14 10.12 21.85
C ALA A 131 4.40 10.90 22.94
N LYS A 132 3.08 10.68 23.11
CA LYS A 132 2.29 11.30 24.19
C LYS A 132 2.80 10.92 25.59
N LYS A 133 3.13 9.63 25.80
CA LYS A 133 3.62 9.15 27.11
C LYS A 133 5.01 9.67 27.45
N LEU A 134 5.88 9.82 26.47
CA LEU A 134 7.23 10.37 26.62
C LEU A 134 7.21 11.87 26.89
N GLY A 135 6.23 12.59 26.34
CA GLY A 135 6.05 14.02 26.59
C GLY A 135 7.11 14.92 25.95
N SER A 136 7.23 16.15 26.48
CA SER A 136 8.09 17.19 25.90
C SER A 136 9.58 17.03 26.20
N ASP A 137 9.94 16.16 27.12
CA ASP A 137 11.33 15.97 27.55
C ASP A 137 12.14 15.10 26.58
N TYR A 138 11.47 14.50 25.59
CA TYR A 138 12.11 13.70 24.55
C TYR A 138 12.16 14.43 23.21
N SER A 139 13.36 14.49 22.63
CA SER A 139 13.54 14.87 21.22
C SER A 139 13.26 13.66 20.33
N THR A 140 12.74 13.92 19.14
CA THR A 140 12.39 12.82 18.19
C THR A 140 13.00 13.09 16.83
N GLU A 141 13.67 12.10 16.26
CA GLU A 141 14.20 12.13 14.90
C GLU A 141 13.93 10.82 14.17
N ILE A 142 13.98 10.85 12.84
CA ILE A 142 13.76 9.68 11.98
C ILE A 142 14.96 9.47 11.09
N ILE A 143 15.42 8.22 11.00
CA ILE A 143 16.39 7.78 9.99
C ILE A 143 15.67 6.83 9.02
N GLU A 144 15.78 7.08 7.71
CA GLU A 144 15.28 6.17 6.70
C GLU A 144 16.38 5.76 5.72
N ALA A 145 16.38 4.49 5.31
CA ALA A 145 17.31 3.98 4.32
C ALA A 145 16.59 3.24 3.21
N HIS A 146 16.96 3.52 1.96
CA HIS A 146 16.44 2.84 0.78
C HIS A 146 17.56 2.59 -0.24
N HIS A 147 17.24 1.81 -1.27
CA HIS A 147 18.17 1.49 -2.35
C HIS A 147 18.64 2.75 -3.10
N LYS A 148 19.85 2.67 -3.67
CA LYS A 148 20.52 3.80 -4.34
C LYS A 148 19.77 4.43 -5.51
N THR A 149 18.80 3.70 -6.10
CA THR A 149 18.01 4.18 -7.25
C THR A 149 16.68 4.85 -6.85
N LYS A 150 16.36 4.94 -5.54
CA LYS A 150 15.17 5.66 -5.06
C LYS A 150 15.38 7.17 -5.20
N LYS A 151 14.50 7.82 -5.96
CA LYS A 151 14.63 9.25 -6.32
C LYS A 151 14.15 10.21 -5.24
N ASP A 152 13.05 9.86 -4.57
CA ASP A 152 12.48 10.70 -3.51
C ASP A 152 13.28 10.54 -2.20
N ALA A 153 13.59 11.67 -1.57
CA ALA A 153 14.18 11.79 -0.25
C ALA A 153 13.59 13.03 0.44
N PRO A 154 13.06 12.94 1.66
CA PRO A 154 12.75 11.69 2.37
C PRO A 154 11.63 10.87 1.71
N SER A 155 11.57 9.57 2.07
CA SER A 155 10.53 8.66 1.59
C SER A 155 9.13 9.08 2.05
N GLY A 156 8.09 8.71 1.28
CA GLY A 156 6.70 9.01 1.67
C GLY A 156 6.31 8.44 3.05
N THR A 157 6.82 7.26 3.39
CA THR A 157 6.61 6.63 4.70
C THR A 157 7.26 7.43 5.83
N ALA A 158 8.51 7.88 5.65
CA ALA A 158 9.21 8.70 6.65
C ALA A 158 8.52 10.05 6.85
N LYS A 159 8.06 10.69 5.76
CA LYS A 159 7.26 11.93 5.82
C LYS A 159 5.98 11.72 6.63
N ARG A 160 5.30 10.59 6.44
CA ARG A 160 4.08 10.28 7.18
C ARG A 160 4.36 10.05 8.67
N PHE A 161 5.44 9.35 9.03
CA PHE A 161 5.89 9.23 10.42
C PHE A 161 6.17 10.61 11.04
N ALA A 162 6.94 11.45 10.35
CA ALA A 162 7.26 12.80 10.83
C ALA A 162 6.00 13.64 11.02
N GLN A 163 5.07 13.60 10.06
CA GLN A 163 3.80 14.32 10.16
C GLN A 163 3.02 13.91 11.41
N ILE A 164 2.82 12.60 11.62
CA ILE A 164 2.10 12.06 12.78
C ILE A 164 2.76 12.52 14.09
N LEU A 165 4.08 12.40 14.17
CA LEU A 165 4.83 12.78 15.39
C LEU A 165 4.85 14.30 15.61
N THR A 166 4.97 15.11 14.55
CA THR A 166 4.88 16.57 14.63
C THR A 166 3.50 17.02 15.14
N GLU A 167 2.42 16.37 14.67
CA GLU A 167 1.06 16.67 15.15
C GLU A 167 0.91 16.41 16.66
N ILE A 168 1.61 15.43 17.21
CA ILE A 168 1.56 15.07 18.63
C ILE A 168 2.51 15.93 19.46
N THR A 169 3.77 16.02 19.07
CA THR A 169 4.83 16.70 19.84
C THR A 169 4.79 18.22 19.70
N LYS A 170 4.08 18.73 18.69
CA LYS A 170 4.06 20.16 18.29
C LYS A 170 5.45 20.73 17.94
N ARG A 171 6.38 19.85 17.58
CA ARG A 171 7.75 20.16 17.16
C ARG A 171 8.01 19.50 15.82
N GLU A 172 8.79 20.16 14.96
CA GLU A 172 9.26 19.55 13.73
C GLU A 172 10.11 18.32 14.05
N VAL A 173 9.87 17.22 13.32
CA VAL A 173 10.61 15.96 13.46
C VAL A 173 11.55 15.82 12.27
N PRO A 174 12.88 15.99 12.48
CA PRO A 174 13.87 15.85 11.41
C PRO A 174 13.90 14.43 10.81
N ILE A 175 14.17 14.37 9.50
CA ILE A 175 14.31 13.10 8.77
C ILE A 175 15.68 13.05 8.10
N HIS A 176 16.44 11.99 8.38
CA HIS A 176 17.73 11.70 7.77
C HIS A 176 17.59 10.58 6.77
N SER A 177 17.98 10.84 5.52
CA SER A 177 17.79 9.90 4.40
C SER A 177 19.11 9.26 3.98
N ILE A 178 19.15 7.94 3.91
CA ILE A 178 20.28 7.13 3.43
C ILE A 178 19.87 6.44 2.13
N ARG A 179 20.76 6.45 1.12
CA ARG A 179 20.60 5.73 -0.15
C ARG A 179 21.77 4.79 -0.32
N LEU A 180 21.55 3.47 -0.07
CA LEU A 180 22.62 2.49 0.03
C LEU A 180 22.19 1.13 -0.53
N GLY A 181 22.99 0.54 -1.38
CA GLY A 181 22.83 -0.82 -1.89
C GLY A 181 21.44 -1.05 -2.51
N ASP A 182 20.80 -2.12 -2.07
CA ASP A 182 19.48 -2.60 -2.49
C ASP A 182 18.43 -2.61 -1.36
N ILE A 183 18.68 -1.85 -0.29
CA ILE A 183 17.77 -1.75 0.87
C ILE A 183 16.35 -1.44 0.38
N VAL A 184 15.40 -2.31 0.73
CA VAL A 184 14.01 -2.19 0.30
C VAL A 184 13.32 -1.01 0.97
N GLY A 185 13.56 -0.83 2.28
CA GLY A 185 13.07 0.30 3.06
C GLY A 185 13.18 0.06 4.55
N ASP A 186 14.09 0.77 5.21
CA ASP A 186 14.27 0.76 6.65
C ASP A 186 13.83 2.11 7.21
N HIS A 187 13.21 2.09 8.38
CA HIS A 187 12.81 3.28 9.11
C HIS A 187 13.11 3.07 10.58
N THR A 188 13.85 4.00 11.19
CA THR A 188 14.14 4.03 12.61
C THR A 188 13.62 5.34 13.17
N ILE A 189 12.74 5.25 14.15
CA ILE A 189 12.22 6.37 14.92
C ILE A 189 12.98 6.39 16.25
N ILE A 190 13.60 7.50 16.58
CA ILE A 190 14.45 7.68 17.74
C ILE A 190 13.78 8.71 18.67
N PHE A 191 13.55 8.31 19.91
CA PHE A 191 13.16 9.20 21.00
C PHE A 191 14.30 9.28 21.98
N CYS A 192 14.83 10.49 22.24
CA CYS A 192 15.99 10.70 23.10
C CYS A 192 15.65 11.67 24.24
N GLY A 193 15.70 11.19 25.46
CA GLY A 193 15.65 11.97 26.70
C GLY A 193 17.06 12.27 27.23
N ASN A 194 17.15 12.88 28.42
CA ASN A 194 18.43 13.29 29.01
C ASN A 194 19.35 12.11 29.38
N SER A 195 18.78 10.95 29.74
CA SER A 195 19.54 9.80 30.27
C SER A 195 19.26 8.49 29.58
N GLU A 196 18.35 8.48 28.60
CA GLU A 196 17.95 7.26 27.87
C GLU A 196 17.52 7.57 26.44
N ARG A 197 17.50 6.53 25.63
CA ARG A 197 17.05 6.58 24.25
C ARG A 197 16.19 5.35 23.91
N ILE A 198 15.11 5.57 23.18
CA ILE A 198 14.26 4.50 22.65
C ILE A 198 14.40 4.54 21.13
N GLU A 199 14.65 3.39 20.52
CA GLU A 199 14.67 3.22 19.07
C GLU A 199 13.61 2.21 18.64
N ILE A 200 12.77 2.59 17.70
CA ILE A 200 11.77 1.71 17.09
C ILE A 200 12.14 1.56 15.62
N ARG A 201 12.48 0.33 15.22
CA ARG A 201 12.95 0.05 13.87
C ARG A 201 12.01 -0.87 13.13
N HIS A 202 11.68 -0.50 11.90
CA HIS A 202 11.04 -1.35 10.90
C HIS A 202 12.01 -1.57 9.74
N GLN A 203 12.19 -2.83 9.34
CA GLN A 203 13.06 -3.22 8.22
C GLN A 203 12.27 -4.07 7.22
N ALA A 204 12.26 -3.65 5.97
CA ALA A 204 11.64 -4.40 4.89
C ALA A 204 12.67 -5.35 4.25
N HIS A 205 12.51 -6.65 4.44
CA HIS A 205 13.42 -7.65 3.86
C HIS A 205 13.12 -7.99 2.39
N SER A 206 11.86 -7.83 1.97
CA SER A 206 11.43 -8.01 0.58
C SER A 206 10.22 -7.13 0.28
N ARG A 207 9.84 -6.99 -1.02
CA ARG A 207 8.59 -6.33 -1.39
C ARG A 207 7.34 -7.14 -1.07
N ASP A 208 7.49 -8.39 -0.66
CA ASP A 208 6.38 -9.26 -0.31
C ASP A 208 5.54 -8.72 0.84
N LEU A 209 6.17 -7.94 1.75
CA LEU A 209 5.41 -7.32 2.85
C LEU A 209 4.27 -6.43 2.35
N PHE A 210 4.44 -5.74 1.22
CA PHE A 210 3.38 -4.90 0.63
C PHE A 210 2.32 -5.77 -0.05
N ALA A 211 2.75 -6.82 -0.75
CA ALA A 211 1.82 -7.74 -1.42
C ALA A 211 0.99 -8.54 -0.40
N LEU A 212 1.62 -9.05 0.66
CA LEU A 212 0.92 -9.74 1.75
C LEU A 212 -0.08 -8.82 2.46
N GLY A 213 0.29 -7.56 2.71
CA GLY A 213 -0.63 -6.57 3.27
C GLY A 213 -1.81 -6.27 2.36
N ALA A 214 -1.58 -6.17 1.05
CA ALA A 214 -2.65 -5.97 0.07
C ALA A 214 -3.58 -7.20 -0.02
N LEU A 215 -3.04 -8.42 0.03
CA LEU A 215 -3.85 -9.65 0.07
C LEU A 215 -4.66 -9.74 1.37
N LYS A 216 -4.08 -9.32 2.51
CA LYS A 216 -4.84 -9.21 3.77
C LYS A 216 -5.99 -8.20 3.63
N ALA A 217 -5.75 -7.05 3.01
CA ALA A 217 -6.78 -6.06 2.73
C ALA A 217 -7.85 -6.61 1.77
N ALA A 218 -7.45 -7.37 0.76
CA ALA A 218 -8.35 -8.00 -0.20
C ALA A 218 -9.29 -9.03 0.46
N LYS A 219 -8.80 -9.81 1.42
CA LYS A 219 -9.65 -10.71 2.23
C LYS A 219 -10.62 -9.94 3.11
N TRP A 220 -10.11 -8.92 3.78
CA TRP A 220 -10.87 -8.14 4.77
C TRP A 220 -12.01 -7.32 4.15
N ILE A 221 -11.82 -6.79 2.93
CA ILE A 221 -12.78 -5.86 2.31
C ILE A 221 -14.02 -6.53 1.72
N VAL A 222 -13.92 -7.82 1.38
CA VAL A 222 -15.06 -8.56 0.80
C VAL A 222 -16.21 -8.62 1.81
N GLY A 223 -17.40 -8.16 1.39
CA GLY A 223 -18.59 -8.10 2.24
C GLY A 223 -18.67 -6.86 3.14
N LYS A 224 -17.71 -5.94 3.07
CA LYS A 224 -17.82 -4.64 3.77
C LYS A 224 -18.80 -3.73 3.04
N PRO A 225 -19.48 -2.82 3.75
CA PRO A 225 -20.30 -1.79 3.13
C PRO A 225 -19.45 -0.83 2.30
N ALA A 226 -20.09 -0.04 1.43
CA ALA A 226 -19.45 1.06 0.74
C ALA A 226 -18.76 1.98 1.75
N GLY A 227 -17.53 2.39 1.43
CA GLY A 227 -16.70 3.20 2.32
C GLY A 227 -15.27 3.26 1.87
N LEU A 228 -14.57 4.31 2.31
CA LEU A 228 -13.13 4.44 2.15
C LEU A 228 -12.44 3.95 3.41
N TYR A 229 -11.65 2.92 3.27
CA TYR A 229 -10.94 2.26 4.35
C TYR A 229 -9.43 2.42 4.17
N SER A 230 -8.72 2.43 5.26
CA SER A 230 -7.25 2.45 5.34
C SER A 230 -6.71 1.07 5.76
N MET A 231 -5.38 0.92 5.75
CA MET A 231 -4.76 -0.28 6.35
C MET A 231 -4.96 -0.35 7.86
N GLN A 232 -5.15 0.78 8.57
CA GLN A 232 -5.49 0.78 9.99
C GLN A 232 -6.85 0.13 10.24
N ASP A 233 -7.83 0.35 9.36
CA ASP A 233 -9.14 -0.31 9.46
C ASP A 233 -9.04 -1.82 9.22
N VAL A 234 -8.15 -2.25 8.33
CA VAL A 234 -7.86 -3.68 8.04
C VAL A 234 -7.20 -4.38 9.21
N LEU A 235 -6.49 -3.65 10.08
CA LEU A 235 -5.69 -4.20 11.18
C LEU A 235 -6.42 -4.20 12.54
N ARG A 236 -7.55 -3.54 12.63
CA ARG A 236 -8.46 -3.57 13.80
C ARG A 236 -9.34 -4.81 13.76
#